data_e2723899b7a67f4c96dcdd22eeab1d92
#
_entry.id   e2723899b7a67f4c96dcdd22eeab1d92
#
_cell.length_a   1.000
_cell.length_b   1.000
_cell.length_c   1.000
_cell.angle_alpha   90.00
_cell.angle_beta   90.00
_cell.angle_gamma   90.00
#
_symmetry.space_group_name_H-M   'P 1'
#
loop_
_entity.id
_entity.type
_entity.pdbx_description
1 polymer ?
#
loop_
_entity_poly.entity_id
_entity_poly.type
_entity_poly.pdbx_seq_one_letter_code
_entity_poly.pdbx_strand_id
1 'polypeptide(L)'
;AEPQIRVRGAKSITQTNNPLYIVDGFPVSSLVNVPSDQIKSINVLKDAAATAIYGSRGAAGVVIVTTKSASEGQTQVTYNGFVQIKDSSSSVRDVMDTYDYLKFTLGYANDYNADMYSSMRQYFGIGAENGNHYADYANVKTHNWQEDLYKTGIAHSHNLTISNGTKKNRTMFSLNFLNDDGTVINSYFRRINASLKTIEKLSDTFDVELNVSYSYRQNRSNPRLASAFRDKPLDTVFGDE
;
A
#
# COMPACT_ATOMS: atom_id res chain seq x y z
N ALA A 1 -1.45 -0.32 0.92
CA ALA A 1 -2.23 -0.77 2.09
C ALA A 1 -1.80 -2.19 2.43
N GLU A 2 -1.67 -2.49 3.71
CA GLU A 2 -1.36 -3.84 4.18
C GLU A 2 -2.59 -4.75 3.93
N PRO A 3 -2.45 -5.93 3.28
CA PRO A 3 -3.58 -6.82 3.07
C PRO A 3 -4.08 -7.33 4.42
N GLN A 4 -5.33 -7.05 4.75
CA GLN A 4 -5.98 -7.57 5.95
C GLN A 4 -6.55 -8.96 5.67
N ILE A 5 -5.94 -9.98 6.28
CA ILE A 5 -6.46 -11.35 6.22
C ILE A 5 -7.46 -11.52 7.37
N ARG A 6 -8.70 -11.89 7.04
CA ARG A 6 -9.73 -12.28 8.02
C ARG A 6 -9.99 -13.77 7.92
N VAL A 7 -9.82 -14.47 9.03
CA VAL A 7 -10.01 -15.94 9.11
C VAL A 7 -11.41 -16.31 9.59
N ARG A 8 -11.97 -15.49 10.51
CA ARG A 8 -13.34 -15.62 11.04
C ARG A 8 -14.02 -14.27 10.95
N GLY A 9 -15.37 -14.25 10.92
CA GLY A 9 -16.14 -12.99 11.00
C GLY A 9 -15.81 -12.19 12.26
N ALA A 10 -16.15 -10.90 12.28
CA ALA A 10 -15.93 -10.02 13.42
C ALA A 10 -16.60 -10.60 14.68
N LYS A 11 -15.79 -11.02 15.63
CA LYS A 11 -16.27 -11.58 16.93
C LYS A 11 -16.26 -10.55 18.05
N SER A 12 -15.59 -9.42 17.87
CA SER A 12 -15.51 -8.36 18.86
C SER A 12 -15.68 -6.99 18.19
N ILE A 13 -16.42 -6.13 18.86
CA ILE A 13 -16.63 -4.73 18.46
C ILE A 13 -15.46 -3.87 18.98
N THR A 14 -14.74 -4.32 20.02
CA THR A 14 -13.74 -3.55 20.74
C THR A 14 -12.31 -4.06 20.59
N GLN A 15 -12.11 -5.29 20.09
CA GLN A 15 -10.78 -5.87 19.90
C GLN A 15 -10.43 -6.05 18.42
N THR A 16 -9.12 -6.04 18.13
CA THR A 16 -8.61 -6.32 16.79
C THR A 16 -8.98 -7.75 16.39
N ASN A 17 -9.73 -7.89 15.29
CA ASN A 17 -10.11 -9.20 14.73
C ASN A 17 -9.02 -9.79 13.80
N ASN A 18 -7.77 -9.37 13.97
CA ASN A 18 -6.66 -9.87 13.18
C ASN A 18 -6.23 -11.24 13.67
N PRO A 19 -5.96 -12.20 12.77
CA PRO A 19 -5.44 -13.50 13.15
C PRO A 19 -4.03 -13.39 13.73
N LEU A 20 -3.64 -14.38 14.53
CA LEU A 20 -2.26 -14.53 14.98
C LEU A 20 -1.42 -15.06 13.81
N TYR A 21 -0.35 -14.38 13.47
CA TYR A 21 0.61 -14.84 12.46
C TYR A 21 1.76 -15.56 13.16
N ILE A 22 2.09 -16.75 12.67
CA ILE A 22 3.24 -17.56 13.11
C ILE A 22 4.12 -17.81 11.89
N VAL A 23 5.36 -17.38 11.94
CA VAL A 23 6.35 -17.62 10.87
C VAL A 23 7.46 -18.51 11.43
N ASP A 24 7.64 -19.68 10.84
CA ASP A 24 8.60 -20.71 11.28
C ASP A 24 8.54 -20.96 12.80
N GLY A 25 7.33 -21.02 13.36
CA GLY A 25 7.10 -21.28 14.79
C GLY A 25 7.11 -20.03 15.69
N PHE A 26 7.47 -18.85 15.19
CA PHE A 26 7.55 -17.62 15.98
C PHE A 26 6.38 -16.68 15.68
N PRO A 27 5.74 -16.08 16.69
CA PRO A 27 4.67 -15.11 16.51
C PRO A 27 5.22 -13.79 15.95
N VAL A 28 4.57 -13.27 14.90
CA VAL A 28 4.88 -11.98 14.29
C VAL A 28 3.64 -11.10 14.24
N SER A 29 3.83 -9.79 14.21
CA SER A 29 2.71 -8.83 14.16
C SER A 29 2.12 -8.68 12.76
N SER A 30 2.90 -8.99 11.71
CA SER A 30 2.51 -8.79 10.32
C SER A 30 3.34 -9.65 9.38
N LEU A 31 2.77 -10.04 8.24
CA LEU A 31 3.45 -10.77 7.16
C LEU A 31 4.13 -9.86 6.14
N VAL A 32 4.00 -8.54 6.24
CA VAL A 32 4.57 -7.58 5.26
C VAL A 32 6.09 -7.72 5.10
N ASN A 33 6.76 -8.15 6.16
CA ASN A 33 8.21 -8.35 6.14
C ASN A 33 8.64 -9.71 5.56
N VAL A 34 7.69 -10.60 5.28
CA VAL A 34 7.98 -11.93 4.70
C VAL A 34 7.79 -11.85 3.20
N PRO A 35 8.83 -11.93 2.37
CA PRO A 35 8.70 -11.96 0.92
C PRO A 35 7.92 -13.19 0.48
N SER A 36 6.97 -13.01 -0.45
CA SER A 36 6.10 -14.09 -0.92
C SER A 36 6.88 -15.24 -1.58
N ASP A 37 7.99 -14.94 -2.20
CA ASP A 37 8.87 -15.90 -2.84
C ASP A 37 9.66 -16.78 -1.85
N GLN A 38 9.79 -16.36 -0.59
CA GLN A 38 10.37 -17.15 0.50
C GLN A 38 9.34 -18.07 1.18
N ILE A 39 8.05 -17.91 0.90
CA ILE A 39 7.02 -18.75 1.49
C ILE A 39 7.00 -20.13 0.82
N LYS A 40 7.05 -21.17 1.64
CA LYS A 40 6.86 -22.57 1.23
C LYS A 40 5.40 -22.97 1.32
N SER A 41 4.74 -22.66 2.45
CA SER A 41 3.34 -22.99 2.68
C SER A 41 2.68 -22.01 3.65
N ILE A 42 1.37 -21.85 3.50
CA ILE A 42 0.52 -21.10 4.43
C ILE A 42 -0.59 -22.05 4.88
N ASN A 43 -0.70 -22.26 6.18
CA ASN A 43 -1.76 -23.04 6.81
C ASN A 43 -2.63 -22.12 7.68
N VAL A 44 -3.94 -22.21 7.53
CA VAL A 44 -4.88 -21.38 8.30
C VAL A 44 -5.67 -22.27 9.25
N LEU A 45 -5.44 -22.07 10.54
CA LEU A 45 -6.16 -22.78 11.59
C LEU A 45 -7.42 -22.00 11.96
N LYS A 46 -8.57 -22.63 11.71
CA LYS A 46 -9.90 -22.04 11.96
C LYS A 46 -10.61 -22.68 13.16
N ASP A 47 -10.25 -23.91 13.51
CA ASP A 47 -10.94 -24.69 14.52
C ASP A 47 -10.48 -24.34 15.94
N ALA A 48 -11.40 -24.40 16.90
CA ALA A 48 -11.12 -24.08 18.28
C ALA A 48 -10.04 -24.99 18.88
N ALA A 49 -10.05 -26.28 18.55
CA ALA A 49 -9.05 -27.25 19.00
C ALA A 49 -7.65 -26.93 18.46
N ALA A 50 -7.57 -26.58 17.16
CA ALA A 50 -6.30 -26.23 16.53
C ALA A 50 -5.74 -24.88 17.05
N THR A 51 -6.63 -23.94 17.41
CA THR A 51 -6.21 -22.63 17.94
C THR A 51 -5.92 -22.66 19.46
N ALA A 52 -6.37 -23.71 20.18
CA ALA A 52 -6.16 -23.84 21.62
C ALA A 52 -4.67 -23.86 22.02
N ILE A 53 -3.79 -24.39 21.17
CA ILE A 53 -2.32 -24.41 21.37
C ILE A 53 -1.75 -22.98 21.53
N TYR A 54 -2.40 -21.98 20.90
CA TYR A 54 -1.97 -20.59 20.92
C TYR A 54 -2.72 -19.71 21.92
N GLY A 55 -3.59 -20.34 22.75
CA GLY A 55 -4.34 -19.68 23.81
C GLY A 55 -5.27 -18.57 23.29
N SER A 56 -5.52 -17.56 24.12
CA SER A 56 -6.39 -16.42 23.78
C SER A 56 -5.96 -15.65 22.52
N ARG A 57 -4.67 -15.63 22.22
CA ARG A 57 -4.12 -14.99 21.00
C ARG A 57 -4.58 -15.66 19.71
N GLY A 58 -4.93 -16.95 19.76
CA GLY A 58 -5.45 -17.71 18.62
C GLY A 58 -6.96 -17.57 18.38
N ALA A 59 -7.69 -16.83 19.23
CA ALA A 59 -9.15 -16.76 19.19
C ALA A 59 -9.72 -16.23 17.85
N ALA A 60 -9.01 -15.33 17.17
CA ALA A 60 -9.39 -14.81 15.85
C ALA A 60 -8.93 -15.70 14.68
N GLY A 61 -8.31 -16.85 14.96
CA GLY A 61 -7.66 -17.74 14.04
C GLY A 61 -6.13 -17.58 14.04
N VAL A 62 -5.45 -18.59 13.48
CA VAL A 62 -3.99 -18.60 13.39
C VAL A 62 -3.58 -18.85 11.94
N VAL A 63 -2.67 -18.02 11.43
CA VAL A 63 -2.06 -18.19 10.11
C VAL A 63 -0.61 -18.63 10.31
N ILE A 64 -0.31 -19.87 9.96
CA ILE A 64 1.02 -20.45 10.08
C ILE A 64 1.70 -20.35 8.71
N VAL A 65 2.81 -19.65 8.66
CA VAL A 65 3.65 -19.52 7.48
C VAL A 65 4.93 -20.30 7.70
N THR A 66 5.21 -21.21 6.79
CA THR A 66 6.49 -21.94 6.74
C THR A 66 7.31 -21.37 5.61
N THR A 67 8.54 -20.94 5.90
CA THR A 67 9.46 -20.45 4.87
C THR A 67 10.20 -21.60 4.20
N LYS A 68 10.73 -21.32 3.01
CA LYS A 68 11.61 -22.27 2.31
C LYS A 68 12.88 -22.53 3.13
N SER A 69 13.41 -23.71 2.99
CA SER A 69 14.73 -24.11 3.50
C SER A 69 15.52 -24.77 2.40
N ALA A 70 16.83 -24.84 2.54
CA ALA A 70 17.67 -25.56 1.61
C ALA A 70 17.31 -27.06 1.58
N SER A 71 17.28 -27.63 0.39
CA SER A 71 17.20 -29.08 0.17
C SER A 71 18.61 -29.68 0.07
N GLU A 72 18.70 -31.00 0.28
CA GLU A 72 19.96 -31.71 0.00
C GLU A 72 20.33 -31.58 -1.48
N GLY A 73 21.61 -31.36 -1.76
CA GLY A 73 22.12 -31.23 -3.11
C GLY A 73 23.26 -30.24 -3.24
N GLN A 74 23.56 -29.90 -4.48
CA GLN A 74 24.58 -28.90 -4.80
C GLN A 74 24.12 -27.48 -4.44
N THR A 75 25.10 -26.61 -4.27
CA THR A 75 24.86 -25.19 -4.11
C THR A 75 24.00 -24.64 -5.25
N GLN A 76 22.89 -24.02 -4.93
CA GLN A 76 22.02 -23.36 -5.91
C GLN A 76 22.02 -21.87 -5.67
N VAL A 77 22.16 -21.11 -6.74
CA VAL A 77 21.97 -19.65 -6.75
C VAL A 77 20.77 -19.36 -7.64
N THR A 78 19.75 -18.75 -7.03
CA THR A 78 18.51 -18.39 -7.72
C THR A 78 18.35 -16.90 -7.68
N TYR A 79 18.11 -16.30 -8.83
CA TYR A 79 17.74 -14.89 -8.94
C TYR A 79 16.37 -14.79 -9.60
N ASN A 80 15.48 -14.04 -8.94
CA ASN A 80 14.16 -13.67 -9.47
C ASN A 80 14.00 -12.16 -9.40
N GLY A 81 13.54 -11.56 -10.47
CA GLY A 81 13.29 -10.14 -10.52
C GLY A 81 12.10 -9.82 -11.40
N PHE A 82 11.46 -8.69 -11.14
CA PHE A 82 10.45 -8.12 -12.02
C PHE A 82 10.56 -6.60 -12.08
N VAL A 83 10.08 -6.05 -13.16
CA VAL A 83 9.82 -4.60 -13.33
C VAL A 83 8.36 -4.45 -13.72
N GLN A 84 7.66 -3.54 -13.07
CA GLN A 84 6.26 -3.22 -13.33
C GLN A 84 6.12 -1.73 -13.57
N ILE A 85 5.45 -1.36 -14.65
CA ILE A 85 5.04 0.02 -14.95
C ILE A 85 3.58 0.14 -14.54
N LYS A 86 3.25 1.18 -13.77
CA LYS A 86 1.90 1.47 -13.30
C LYS A 86 1.44 2.77 -13.93
N ASP A 87 0.32 2.72 -14.60
CA ASP A 87 -0.34 3.90 -15.14
C ASP A 87 -1.60 4.21 -14.33
N SER A 88 -1.86 5.49 -14.11
CA SER A 88 -3.03 6.00 -13.38
C SER A 88 -4.06 6.65 -14.27
N SER A 89 -3.88 6.63 -15.59
CA SER A 89 -4.76 7.30 -16.56
C SER A 89 -6.23 6.93 -16.38
N SER A 90 -6.53 5.68 -16.03
CA SER A 90 -7.90 5.21 -15.76
C SER A 90 -8.48 5.67 -14.41
N SER A 91 -7.66 6.27 -13.56
CA SER A 91 -8.06 6.75 -12.23
C SER A 91 -8.40 8.24 -12.22
N VAL A 92 -8.02 8.95 -13.26
CA VAL A 92 -8.39 10.37 -13.45
C VAL A 92 -9.87 10.43 -13.79
N ARG A 93 -10.61 11.23 -13.03
CA ARG A 93 -12.04 11.45 -13.24
C ARG A 93 -12.24 12.77 -13.96
N ASP A 94 -13.26 12.82 -14.81
CA ASP A 94 -13.69 14.09 -15.38
C ASP A 94 -14.13 15.03 -14.26
N VAL A 95 -13.64 16.25 -14.31
CA VAL A 95 -14.01 17.34 -13.42
C VAL A 95 -14.80 18.39 -14.19
N MET A 96 -15.64 19.14 -13.48
CA MET A 96 -16.32 20.27 -14.10
C MET A 96 -15.28 21.26 -14.62
N ASP A 97 -15.54 21.81 -15.80
CA ASP A 97 -14.76 22.94 -16.25
C ASP A 97 -15.10 24.20 -15.44
N THR A 98 -14.32 25.24 -15.63
CA THR A 98 -14.48 26.51 -14.90
C THR A 98 -15.85 27.13 -15.07
N TYR A 99 -16.41 27.09 -16.26
CA TYR A 99 -17.73 27.65 -16.55
C TYR A 99 -18.86 26.87 -15.89
N ASP A 100 -18.83 25.55 -16.02
CA ASP A 100 -19.82 24.66 -15.40
C ASP A 100 -19.75 24.69 -13.87
N TYR A 101 -18.54 24.78 -13.29
CA TYR A 101 -18.36 24.95 -11.86
C TYR A 101 -19.01 26.24 -11.34
N LEU A 102 -18.79 27.37 -12.03
CA LEU A 102 -19.41 28.65 -11.67
C LEU A 102 -20.94 28.60 -11.79
N LYS A 103 -21.44 28.06 -12.90
CA LYS A 103 -22.87 27.88 -13.12
C LYS A 103 -23.52 27.04 -12.05
N PHE A 104 -22.90 25.93 -11.69
CA PHE A 104 -23.37 25.07 -10.60
C PHE A 104 -23.37 25.80 -9.25
N THR A 105 -22.25 26.44 -8.90
CA THR A 105 -22.10 27.13 -7.62
C THR A 105 -23.06 28.30 -7.46
N LEU A 106 -23.24 29.12 -8.51
CA LEU A 106 -24.15 30.22 -8.49
C LEU A 106 -25.62 29.77 -8.49
N GLY A 107 -25.94 28.70 -9.24
CA GLY A 107 -27.26 28.09 -9.23
C GLY A 107 -27.62 27.58 -7.83
N TYR A 108 -26.73 26.83 -7.22
CA TYR A 108 -26.92 26.35 -5.85
C TYR A 108 -27.08 27.48 -4.83
N ALA A 109 -26.26 28.53 -4.93
CA ALA A 109 -26.35 29.69 -4.03
C ALA A 109 -27.67 30.44 -4.20
N ASN A 110 -28.17 30.60 -5.44
CA ASN A 110 -29.45 31.22 -5.73
C ASN A 110 -30.63 30.44 -5.14
N ASP A 111 -30.58 29.09 -5.24
CA ASP A 111 -31.63 28.23 -4.70
C ASP A 111 -31.62 28.19 -3.14
N TYR A 112 -30.43 28.41 -2.55
CA TYR A 112 -30.25 28.38 -1.09
C TYR A 112 -30.80 29.66 -0.42
N ASN A 113 -30.26 30.83 -0.77
CA ASN A 113 -30.76 32.15 -0.35
C ASN A 113 -30.07 33.30 -1.11
N ALA A 114 -30.69 34.48 -1.08
CA ALA A 114 -30.22 35.67 -1.77
C ALA A 114 -28.86 36.18 -1.26
N ASP A 115 -28.60 36.05 0.04
CA ASP A 115 -27.33 36.51 0.64
C ASP A 115 -26.15 35.63 0.20
N MET A 116 -26.35 34.32 0.15
CA MET A 116 -25.36 33.39 -0.35
C MET A 116 -25.07 33.63 -1.85
N TYR A 117 -26.09 33.85 -2.64
CA TYR A 117 -25.96 34.19 -4.03
C TYR A 117 -25.17 35.48 -4.25
N SER A 118 -25.48 36.52 -3.51
CA SER A 118 -24.78 37.80 -3.55
C SER A 118 -23.31 37.66 -3.16
N SER A 119 -23.05 36.92 -2.08
CA SER A 119 -21.68 36.64 -1.62
C SER A 119 -20.85 35.85 -2.65
N MET A 120 -21.45 34.84 -3.30
CA MET A 120 -20.78 34.06 -4.34
C MET A 120 -20.52 34.90 -5.59
N ARG A 121 -21.46 35.76 -6.00
CA ARG A 121 -21.22 36.69 -7.10
C ARG A 121 -20.05 37.63 -6.82
N GLN A 122 -20.01 38.21 -5.63
CA GLN A 122 -18.91 39.08 -5.20
C GLN A 122 -17.56 38.33 -5.17
N TYR A 123 -17.57 37.11 -4.65
CA TYR A 123 -16.37 36.27 -4.60
C TYR A 123 -15.77 36.01 -6.00
N PHE A 124 -16.60 35.77 -6.99
CA PHE A 124 -16.18 35.57 -8.36
C PHE A 124 -16.06 36.87 -9.17
N GLY A 125 -16.27 38.03 -8.58
CA GLY A 125 -16.21 39.31 -9.27
C GLY A 125 -17.30 39.51 -10.34
N ILE A 126 -18.41 38.76 -10.27
CA ILE A 126 -19.49 38.81 -11.25
C ILE A 126 -20.47 39.93 -10.94
N GLY A 127 -20.72 40.80 -11.93
CA GLY A 127 -21.71 41.89 -11.83
C GLY A 127 -21.25 43.13 -11.09
N ALA A 128 -19.94 43.28 -10.83
CA ALA A 128 -19.34 44.57 -10.48
C ALA A 128 -19.21 45.45 -11.73
N GLU A 129 -19.18 46.78 -11.56
CA GLU A 129 -19.10 47.71 -12.69
C GLU A 129 -17.90 47.50 -13.60
N ASN A 130 -16.79 46.96 -13.05
CA ASN A 130 -15.61 46.50 -13.77
C ASN A 130 -15.25 45.04 -13.47
N GLY A 131 -16.23 44.24 -13.02
CA GLY A 131 -16.02 42.86 -12.62
C GLY A 131 -16.17 41.89 -13.78
N ASN A 132 -15.75 40.66 -13.55
CA ASN A 132 -15.87 39.58 -14.53
C ASN A 132 -17.34 39.25 -14.79
N HIS A 133 -17.68 39.06 -16.04
CA HIS A 133 -18.98 38.55 -16.44
C HIS A 133 -18.98 37.03 -16.45
N TYR A 134 -20.17 36.45 -16.29
CA TYR A 134 -20.33 35.00 -16.28
C TYR A 134 -19.77 34.32 -17.54
N ALA A 135 -19.94 34.98 -18.70
CA ALA A 135 -19.44 34.48 -19.99
C ALA A 135 -17.91 34.54 -20.11
N ASP A 136 -17.23 35.37 -19.32
CA ASP A 136 -15.77 35.52 -19.37
C ASP A 136 -15.07 34.25 -18.90
N TYR A 137 -15.70 33.48 -18.04
CA TYR A 137 -15.16 32.23 -17.53
C TYR A 137 -15.23 31.06 -18.52
N ALA A 138 -15.99 31.19 -19.60
CA ALA A 138 -16.04 30.15 -20.63
C ALA A 138 -14.69 29.91 -21.33
N ASN A 139 -13.82 30.92 -21.32
CA ASN A 139 -12.49 30.86 -21.95
C ASN A 139 -11.35 30.70 -20.94
N VAL A 140 -11.66 30.64 -19.63
CA VAL A 140 -10.62 30.43 -18.61
C VAL A 140 -10.17 28.98 -18.64
N LYS A 141 -8.87 28.77 -18.63
CA LYS A 141 -8.30 27.42 -18.63
C LYS A 141 -8.69 26.70 -17.33
N THR A 142 -9.37 25.60 -17.48
CA THR A 142 -9.69 24.72 -16.36
C THR A 142 -8.43 24.01 -15.88
N HIS A 143 -8.20 24.01 -14.58
CA HIS A 143 -7.10 23.28 -13.97
C HIS A 143 -7.59 21.96 -13.37
N ASN A 144 -6.98 20.86 -13.77
CA ASN A 144 -7.29 19.53 -13.25
C ASN A 144 -6.20 19.10 -12.24
N TRP A 145 -6.42 19.37 -10.98
CA TRP A 145 -5.51 19.03 -9.89
C TRP A 145 -5.14 17.55 -9.81
N GLN A 146 -5.94 16.68 -10.39
CA GLN A 146 -5.63 15.25 -10.41
C GLN A 146 -4.44 14.96 -11.32
N GLU A 147 -4.34 15.65 -12.45
CA GLU A 147 -3.25 15.46 -13.40
C GLU A 147 -1.90 15.81 -12.79
N ASP A 148 -1.86 16.84 -11.92
CA ASP A 148 -0.63 17.23 -11.22
C ASP A 148 -0.20 16.22 -10.16
N LEU A 149 -1.16 15.48 -9.62
CA LEU A 149 -0.86 14.50 -8.56
C LEU A 149 -0.51 13.13 -9.11
N TYR A 150 -0.97 12.79 -10.30
CA TYR A 150 -0.70 11.48 -10.87
C TYR A 150 0.58 11.47 -11.71
N LYS A 151 1.28 10.37 -11.64
CA LYS A 151 2.46 10.07 -12.44
C LYS A 151 2.52 8.59 -12.76
N THR A 152 3.28 8.24 -13.78
CA THR A 152 3.65 6.85 -14.00
C THR A 152 4.52 6.36 -12.85
N GLY A 153 4.11 5.30 -12.19
CA GLY A 153 4.87 4.62 -11.14
C GLY A 153 5.69 3.48 -11.72
N ILE A 154 6.88 3.26 -11.18
CA ILE A 154 7.73 2.13 -11.55
C ILE A 154 7.99 1.32 -10.29
N ALA A 155 7.69 0.03 -10.35
CA ALA A 155 8.07 -0.91 -9.31
C ALA A 155 9.09 -1.91 -9.85
N HIS A 156 10.09 -2.23 -9.05
CA HIS A 156 11.02 -3.31 -9.37
C HIS A 156 11.39 -4.08 -8.12
N SER A 157 11.60 -5.37 -8.30
CA SER A 157 12.02 -6.27 -7.24
C SER A 157 13.18 -7.14 -7.71
N HIS A 158 14.11 -7.37 -6.79
CA HIS A 158 15.26 -8.24 -6.99
C HIS A 158 15.36 -9.18 -5.80
N ASN A 159 15.39 -10.46 -6.08
CA ASN A 159 15.50 -11.49 -5.07
C ASN A 159 16.62 -12.46 -5.42
N LEU A 160 17.63 -12.52 -4.57
CA LEU A 160 18.76 -13.43 -4.67
C LEU A 160 18.67 -14.45 -3.54
N THR A 161 18.66 -15.72 -3.89
CA THR A 161 18.70 -16.81 -2.90
C THR A 161 19.88 -17.72 -3.21
N ILE A 162 20.68 -17.98 -2.19
CA ILE A 162 21.80 -18.93 -2.24
C ILE A 162 21.48 -20.03 -1.24
N SER A 163 21.42 -21.26 -1.70
CA SER A 163 21.14 -22.42 -0.85
C SER A 163 22.14 -23.51 -1.06
N ASN A 164 22.53 -24.15 0.03
CA ASN A 164 23.40 -25.34 0.02
C ASN A 164 22.84 -26.32 1.06
N GLY A 165 22.84 -27.60 0.73
CA GLY A 165 22.36 -28.62 1.65
C GLY A 165 23.13 -29.93 1.53
N THR A 166 23.54 -30.44 2.69
CA THR A 166 24.03 -31.80 2.86
C THR A 166 23.10 -32.55 3.82
N LYS A 167 23.37 -33.83 4.05
CA LYS A 167 22.61 -34.61 5.07
C LYS A 167 22.71 -34.02 6.47
N LYS A 168 23.82 -33.31 6.76
CA LYS A 168 24.08 -32.76 8.12
C LYS A 168 23.84 -31.26 8.22
N ASN A 169 24.05 -30.51 7.15
CA ASN A 169 23.92 -29.06 7.13
C ASN A 169 23.02 -28.62 5.99
N ARG A 170 22.10 -27.70 6.26
CA ARG A 170 21.25 -27.05 5.23
C ARG A 170 21.23 -25.57 5.50
N THR A 171 21.85 -24.81 4.62
CA THR A 171 21.95 -23.35 4.76
C THR A 171 21.32 -22.66 3.58
N MET A 172 20.47 -21.67 3.86
CA MET A 172 19.86 -20.79 2.86
C MET A 172 20.03 -19.34 3.27
N PHE A 173 20.62 -18.56 2.39
CA PHE A 173 20.68 -17.11 2.48
C PHE A 173 19.78 -16.50 1.41
N SER A 174 19.00 -15.48 1.79
CA SER A 174 18.15 -14.75 0.85
C SER A 174 18.29 -13.26 1.07
N LEU A 175 18.38 -12.54 -0.04
CA LEU A 175 18.36 -11.07 -0.07
C LEU A 175 17.26 -10.62 -1.03
N ASN A 176 16.31 -9.86 -0.52
CA ASN A 176 15.22 -9.29 -1.30
C ASN A 176 15.26 -7.76 -1.22
N PHE A 177 15.20 -7.12 -2.38
CA PHE A 177 15.02 -5.69 -2.52
C PHE A 177 13.75 -5.42 -3.32
N LEU A 178 12.91 -4.52 -2.81
CA LEU A 178 11.72 -4.03 -3.47
C LEU A 178 11.71 -2.52 -3.43
N ASN A 179 11.60 -1.87 -4.58
CA ASN A 179 11.24 -0.47 -4.71
C ASN A 179 9.94 -0.39 -5.49
N ASP A 180 8.95 0.24 -4.91
CA ASP A 180 7.61 0.41 -5.49
C ASP A 180 7.24 1.88 -5.43
N ASP A 181 7.46 2.61 -6.52
CA ASP A 181 6.99 3.97 -6.67
C ASP A 181 5.48 3.96 -6.98
N GLY A 182 4.74 4.74 -6.21
CA GLY A 182 3.29 4.89 -6.41
C GLY A 182 2.96 5.76 -7.62
N THR A 183 1.72 5.68 -8.06
CA THR A 183 1.17 6.51 -9.14
C THR A 183 0.80 7.92 -8.68
N VAL A 184 0.86 8.20 -7.40
CA VAL A 184 0.70 9.55 -6.83
C VAL A 184 2.06 10.11 -6.49
N ILE A 185 2.32 11.38 -6.80
CA ILE A 185 3.59 12.04 -6.49
C ILE A 185 3.94 11.89 -5.01
N ASN A 186 5.22 11.76 -4.70
CA ASN A 186 5.72 11.59 -3.33
C ASN A 186 5.14 10.37 -2.57
N SER A 187 4.68 9.35 -3.29
CA SER A 187 4.29 8.08 -2.70
C SER A 187 5.24 6.96 -3.14
N TYR A 188 5.72 6.17 -2.20
CA TYR A 188 6.58 5.02 -2.47
C TYR A 188 6.55 4.01 -1.33
N PHE A 189 6.90 2.79 -1.65
CA PHE A 189 7.18 1.74 -0.71
C PHE A 189 8.52 1.07 -1.06
N ARG A 190 9.44 1.04 -0.10
CA ARG A 190 10.76 0.42 -0.25
C ARG A 190 10.96 -0.60 0.85
N ARG A 191 11.55 -1.72 0.50
CA ARG A 191 11.82 -2.79 1.46
C ARG A 191 13.11 -3.52 1.09
N ILE A 192 13.94 -3.76 2.09
CA ILE A 192 15.11 -4.64 2.01
C ILE A 192 14.93 -5.71 3.07
N ASN A 193 14.99 -6.97 2.67
CA ASN A 193 15.00 -8.11 3.58
C ASN A 193 16.26 -8.93 3.34
N ALA A 194 16.91 -9.30 4.43
CA ALA A 194 17.98 -10.30 4.41
C ALA A 194 17.62 -11.39 5.39
N SER A 195 17.75 -12.65 5.00
CA SER A 195 17.48 -13.78 5.87
C SER A 195 18.55 -14.86 5.72
N LEU A 196 18.91 -15.46 6.83
CA LEU A 196 19.79 -16.61 6.92
C LEU A 196 19.09 -17.69 7.74
N LYS A 197 18.88 -18.83 7.12
CA LYS A 197 18.34 -20.01 7.78
C LYS A 197 19.33 -21.15 7.65
N THR A 198 19.75 -21.71 8.78
CA THR A 198 20.63 -22.88 8.79
C THR A 198 20.08 -23.92 9.74
N ILE A 199 20.16 -25.18 9.31
CA ILE A 199 19.77 -26.35 10.09
C ILE A 199 21.00 -27.25 10.14
N GLU A 200 21.49 -27.51 11.35
CA GLU A 200 22.62 -28.38 11.63
C GLU A 200 22.16 -29.63 12.36
N LYS A 201 22.38 -30.79 11.77
CA LYS A 201 22.15 -32.08 12.41
C LYS A 201 23.39 -32.47 13.21
N LEU A 202 23.36 -32.24 14.54
CA LEU A 202 24.49 -32.55 15.43
C LEU A 202 24.56 -34.04 15.76
N SER A 203 23.40 -34.72 15.85
CA SER A 203 23.27 -36.16 16.04
C SER A 203 22.00 -36.67 15.35
N ASP A 204 21.77 -37.99 15.42
CA ASP A 204 20.50 -38.53 14.88
C ASP A 204 19.26 -38.13 15.65
N THR A 205 19.43 -37.60 16.85
CA THR A 205 18.34 -37.19 17.74
C THR A 205 18.34 -35.70 18.06
N PHE A 206 19.34 -34.93 17.55
CA PHE A 206 19.48 -33.53 17.91
C PHE A 206 19.84 -32.66 16.70
N ASP A 207 18.91 -31.80 16.35
CA ASP A 207 19.06 -30.80 15.29
C ASP A 207 19.03 -29.39 15.90
N VAL A 208 19.85 -28.49 15.37
CA VAL A 208 19.84 -27.05 15.72
C VAL A 208 19.38 -26.26 14.51
N GLU A 209 18.33 -25.48 14.67
CA GLU A 209 17.86 -24.54 13.66
C GLU A 209 18.15 -23.11 14.11
N LEU A 210 18.85 -22.35 13.26
CA LEU A 210 19.04 -20.91 13.41
C LEU A 210 18.34 -20.20 12.26
N ASN A 211 17.45 -19.29 12.60
CA ASN A 211 16.76 -18.43 11.65
C ASN A 211 16.96 -16.97 12.04
N VAL A 212 17.72 -16.23 11.24
CA VAL A 212 17.98 -14.81 11.43
C VAL A 212 17.40 -14.04 10.27
N SER A 213 16.57 -13.06 10.54
CA SER A 213 16.00 -12.20 9.51
C SER A 213 16.12 -10.74 9.89
N TYR A 214 16.49 -9.93 8.90
CA TYR A 214 16.51 -8.48 9.00
C TYR A 214 15.58 -7.90 7.95
N SER A 215 14.77 -6.93 8.34
CA SER A 215 13.88 -6.22 7.44
C SER A 215 13.93 -4.72 7.70
N TYR A 216 14.25 -3.96 6.66
CA TYR A 216 14.13 -2.51 6.66
C TYR A 216 13.05 -2.08 5.68
N ARG A 217 12.14 -1.23 6.13
CA ARG A 217 11.00 -0.76 5.35
C ARG A 217 10.87 0.75 5.44
N GLN A 218 10.63 1.37 4.30
CA GLN A 218 10.28 2.78 4.21
C GLN A 218 9.00 2.92 3.38
N ASN A 219 8.03 3.65 3.92
CA ASN A 219 6.75 3.90 3.26
C ASN A 219 6.41 5.38 3.33
N ARG A 220 5.98 5.93 2.21
CA ARG A 220 5.45 7.29 2.13
C ARG A 220 4.17 7.27 1.29
N SER A 221 3.12 7.88 1.81
CA SER A 221 1.86 8.11 1.09
C SER A 221 1.57 9.60 1.05
N ASN A 222 1.00 10.06 -0.06
CA ASN A 222 0.58 11.44 -0.19
C ASN A 222 -0.91 11.55 0.22
N PRO A 223 -1.25 12.25 1.34
CA PRO A 223 -2.63 12.37 1.80
C PRO A 223 -3.44 13.41 1.01
N ARG A 224 -2.81 14.20 0.13
CA ARG A 224 -3.46 15.33 -0.57
C ARG A 224 -4.35 14.91 -1.75
N LEU A 225 -4.38 13.63 -2.10
CA LEU A 225 -5.24 13.15 -3.18
C LEU A 225 -6.72 13.51 -2.96
N ALA A 226 -7.20 13.40 -1.71
CA ALA A 226 -8.58 13.77 -1.38
C ALA A 226 -8.87 15.27 -1.54
N SER A 227 -7.88 16.14 -1.36
CA SER A 227 -8.00 17.58 -1.55
C SER A 227 -8.14 17.92 -3.03
N ALA A 228 -7.37 17.27 -3.90
CA ALA A 228 -7.40 17.51 -5.35
C ALA A 228 -8.79 17.31 -5.99
N PHE A 229 -9.64 16.48 -5.38
CA PHE A 229 -11.04 16.33 -5.83
C PHE A 229 -11.99 17.42 -5.32
N ARG A 230 -11.55 18.25 -4.39
CA ARG A 230 -12.37 19.29 -3.74
C ARG A 230 -11.93 20.69 -4.11
N ASP A 231 -10.69 20.82 -4.60
CA ASP A 231 -10.13 22.12 -4.95
C ASP A 231 -10.81 22.67 -6.21
N LYS A 232 -10.95 23.98 -6.25
CA LYS A 232 -11.67 24.66 -7.32
C LYS A 232 -10.86 24.59 -8.63
N PRO A 233 -11.50 24.41 -9.78
CA PRO A 233 -10.81 24.35 -11.07
C PRO A 233 -10.22 25.71 -11.51
N LEU A 234 -10.45 26.77 -10.74
CA LEU A 234 -9.98 28.13 -11.00
C LEU A 234 -8.60 28.43 -10.40
N ASP A 235 -8.21 27.67 -9.37
CA ASP A 235 -6.98 27.97 -8.65
C ASP A 235 -5.76 27.53 -9.46
N THR A 236 -4.67 28.25 -9.37
CA THR A 236 -3.39 27.87 -9.98
C THR A 236 -2.49 27.16 -8.97
N VAL A 237 -1.61 26.27 -9.44
CA VAL A 237 -0.66 25.52 -8.56
C VAL A 237 0.34 26.47 -7.91
N PHE A 238 0.73 27.50 -8.64
CA PHE A 238 1.63 28.54 -8.21
C PHE A 238 0.84 29.85 -8.32
N GLY A 239 0.73 30.57 -7.22
CA GLY A 239 0.07 31.89 -7.25
C GLY A 239 0.65 32.71 -8.38
N ASP A 240 -0.19 33.45 -9.06
CA ASP A 240 0.21 34.41 -10.08
C ASP A 240 1.24 35.36 -9.45
N GLU A 241 2.49 35.33 -9.96
CA GLU A 241 3.50 36.34 -9.70
C GLU A 241 3.13 37.64 -10.44
#